data_c04fc71e58a4a3d8c01761977bc459fa
#
_entry.id   c04fc71e58a4a3d8c01761977bc459fa
#
_cell.length_a   1.000
_cell.length_b   1.000
_cell.length_c   1.000
_cell.angle_alpha   90.00
_cell.angle_beta   90.00
_cell.angle_gamma   90.00
#
_symmetry.space_group_name_H-M   'P 1'
#
loop_
_entity.id
_entity.type
_entity.pdbx_description
1 polymer ?
#
loop_
_entity_poly.entity_id
_entity_poly.type
_entity_poly.pdbx_seq_one_letter_code
_entity_poly.pdbx_strand_id
1 'polypeptide(L)'
;MKTVVLKFGGTSVGSIDRIKKVCKIISSYKKKKNKVVVISSAMSGATNELINKSKLISNNFDKAEYDTLLSTGEQVSCALIAGRLNHIGFKSRSWLSWQIPIITEGPHSAARINRVVSKDVQNYLKTGGIPVITGFQGINNIYRLTTIGRSGSDATAIMIAKYIKADECIIYTDVDGVYTTDPRQYKKAKKIKKIFYDEMLEMASLGSKVMQPTSVQDAKLSKIDIKVKSSFVSKPGTLITNSSKAFSDQIITGISSTKNDAKITIEGVKDRPGVAASIFKPLSQNLINVDMVVQNIALNGKETDLTFTIKSDDLKKTEKFIKSNKKISYKKLSFDKNVSKVSIIGVGMITTPGITYRMFQALASKKINILVISTSEIKISVLVATNQVKKAIAVLHKEFKLD
;
A
#
# COMPACT_ATOMS: atom_id res chain seq x y z
N MET A 1 0.34 29.37 12.21
CA MET A 1 0.86 29.09 10.85
C MET A 1 1.28 27.62 10.82
N LYS A 2 0.57 26.76 10.06
CA LYS A 2 0.84 25.32 10.00
C LYS A 2 1.95 25.00 8.99
N THR A 3 2.71 23.94 9.28
CA THR A 3 3.64 23.33 8.32
C THR A 3 2.95 22.13 7.66
N VAL A 4 2.81 22.14 6.34
CA VAL A 4 2.08 21.14 5.58
C VAL A 4 2.99 20.51 4.54
N VAL A 5 3.03 19.20 4.52
CA VAL A 5 3.70 18.40 3.48
C VAL A 5 2.64 17.96 2.46
N LEU A 6 2.83 18.33 1.20
CA LEU A 6 1.96 17.96 0.09
C LEU A 6 2.71 17.01 -0.85
N LYS A 7 2.26 15.77 -0.97
CA LYS A 7 2.82 14.81 -1.94
C LYS A 7 1.91 14.70 -3.15
N PHE A 8 2.48 14.75 -4.34
CA PHE A 8 1.76 14.54 -5.59
C PHE A 8 2.26 13.30 -6.32
N GLY A 9 1.34 12.37 -6.60
CA GLY A 9 1.62 11.14 -7.35
C GLY A 9 1.81 11.37 -8.85
N GLY A 10 2.34 10.41 -9.57
CA GLY A 10 2.69 10.53 -10.99
C GLY A 10 1.51 10.96 -11.87
N THR A 11 0.30 10.46 -11.63
CA THR A 11 -0.91 10.89 -12.35
C THR A 11 -1.26 12.35 -12.08
N SER A 12 -0.96 12.85 -10.88
CA SER A 12 -1.19 14.25 -10.50
C SER A 12 -0.29 15.21 -11.29
N VAL A 13 0.91 14.78 -11.67
CA VAL A 13 1.94 15.55 -12.39
C VAL A 13 2.18 15.04 -13.81
N GLY A 14 1.29 14.20 -14.34
CA GLY A 14 1.45 13.44 -15.58
C GLY A 14 1.51 14.27 -16.88
N SER A 15 1.27 15.58 -16.83
CA SER A 15 1.40 16.48 -17.96
C SER A 15 1.70 17.92 -17.48
N ILE A 16 2.13 18.79 -18.39
CA ILE A 16 2.37 20.21 -18.08
C ILE A 16 1.10 20.89 -17.54
N ASP A 17 -0.07 20.57 -18.09
CA ASP A 17 -1.34 21.12 -17.59
C ASP A 17 -1.69 20.60 -16.19
N ARG A 18 -1.36 19.33 -15.90
CA ARG A 18 -1.48 18.78 -14.55
C ARG A 18 -0.55 19.51 -13.56
N ILE A 19 0.70 19.76 -13.94
CA ILE A 19 1.66 20.52 -13.15
C ILE A 19 1.13 21.94 -12.85
N LYS A 20 0.55 22.63 -13.85
CA LYS A 20 -0.09 23.93 -13.63
C LYS A 20 -1.23 23.86 -12.60
N LYS A 21 -2.06 22.79 -12.64
CA LYS A 21 -3.15 22.56 -11.65
C LYS A 21 -2.58 22.25 -10.26
N VAL A 22 -1.54 21.43 -10.17
CA VAL A 22 -0.81 21.16 -8.91
C VAL A 22 -0.26 22.46 -8.31
N CYS A 23 0.36 23.32 -9.10
CA CYS A 23 0.84 24.61 -8.62
C CYS A 23 -0.29 25.52 -8.07
N LYS A 24 -1.50 25.46 -8.64
CA LYS A 24 -2.68 26.15 -8.08
C LYS A 24 -3.06 25.59 -6.71
N ILE A 25 -3.01 24.26 -6.53
CA ILE A 25 -3.25 23.63 -5.22
C ILE A 25 -2.21 24.10 -4.21
N ILE A 26 -0.91 24.02 -4.54
CA ILE A 26 0.20 24.46 -3.67
C ILE A 26 0.01 25.94 -3.28
N SER A 27 -0.27 26.79 -4.25
CA SER A 27 -0.51 28.24 -4.04
C SER A 27 -1.66 28.50 -3.08
N SER A 28 -2.73 27.70 -3.13
CA SER A 28 -3.88 27.85 -2.22
C SER A 28 -3.51 27.62 -0.75
N TYR A 29 -2.61 26.68 -0.48
CA TYR A 29 -2.08 26.46 0.88
C TYR A 29 -1.16 27.61 1.30
N LYS A 30 -0.32 28.08 0.41
CA LYS A 30 0.61 29.17 0.70
C LYS A 30 -0.13 30.48 0.98
N LYS A 31 -1.17 30.82 0.19
CA LYS A 31 -2.04 31.99 0.42
C LYS A 31 -2.73 31.95 1.78
N LYS A 32 -2.99 30.78 2.34
CA LYS A 32 -3.51 30.58 3.71
C LYS A 32 -2.41 30.72 4.80
N LYS A 33 -1.27 31.32 4.46
CA LYS A 33 -0.12 31.55 5.34
C LYS A 33 0.53 30.26 5.90
N ASN A 34 0.36 29.09 5.25
CA ASN A 34 1.05 27.88 5.66
C ASN A 34 2.51 27.86 5.19
N LYS A 35 3.38 27.18 5.94
CA LYS A 35 4.67 26.68 5.45
C LYS A 35 4.39 25.43 4.63
N VAL A 36 4.82 25.40 3.38
CA VAL A 36 4.48 24.31 2.45
C VAL A 36 5.75 23.62 1.97
N VAL A 37 5.79 22.31 2.11
CA VAL A 37 6.79 21.43 1.51
C VAL A 37 6.07 20.57 0.48
N VAL A 38 6.70 20.38 -0.68
CA VAL A 38 6.14 19.58 -1.77
C VAL A 38 7.03 18.39 -2.03
N ILE A 39 6.42 17.20 -2.14
CA ILE A 39 7.10 15.97 -2.60
C ILE A 39 6.49 15.59 -3.94
N SER A 40 7.31 15.43 -4.96
CA SER A 40 6.84 15.03 -6.29
C SER A 40 7.31 13.63 -6.65
N SER A 41 6.40 12.85 -7.25
CA SER A 41 6.74 11.64 -8.01
C SER A 41 7.16 12.01 -9.43
N ALA A 42 7.79 11.09 -10.15
CA ALA A 42 8.00 11.20 -11.59
C ALA A 42 6.67 11.39 -12.33
N MET A 43 6.69 12.00 -13.49
CA MET A 43 5.52 12.13 -14.36
C MET A 43 5.01 10.74 -14.76
N SER A 44 3.69 10.62 -14.94
CA SER A 44 3.06 9.35 -15.32
C SER A 44 3.72 8.76 -16.57
N GLY A 45 4.14 7.50 -16.49
CA GLY A 45 4.84 6.80 -17.60
C GLY A 45 6.36 6.96 -17.61
N ALA A 46 6.92 8.05 -17.06
CA ALA A 46 8.37 8.33 -17.12
C ALA A 46 9.22 7.22 -16.49
N THR A 47 8.84 6.73 -15.30
CA THR A 47 9.57 5.63 -14.66
C THR A 47 9.57 4.36 -15.53
N ASN A 48 8.43 4.01 -16.15
CA ASN A 48 8.34 2.85 -17.04
C ASN A 48 9.21 3.01 -18.29
N GLU A 49 9.28 4.22 -18.85
CA GLU A 49 10.17 4.53 -19.97
C GLU A 49 11.63 4.32 -19.61
N LEU A 50 12.06 4.81 -18.44
CA LEU A 50 13.43 4.63 -17.94
C LEU A 50 13.75 3.14 -17.67
N ILE A 51 12.79 2.39 -17.10
CA ILE A 51 12.90 0.93 -16.94
C ILE A 51 13.08 0.24 -18.29
N ASN A 52 12.32 0.62 -19.30
CA ASN A 52 12.46 0.04 -20.63
C ASN A 52 13.83 0.35 -21.26
N LYS A 53 14.32 1.57 -21.12
CA LYS A 53 15.67 1.96 -21.58
C LYS A 53 16.75 1.09 -20.93
N SER A 54 16.70 0.84 -19.61
CA SER A 54 17.68 -0.04 -18.95
C SER A 54 17.63 -1.48 -19.49
N LYS A 55 16.42 -2.02 -19.74
CA LYS A 55 16.25 -3.37 -20.29
C LYS A 55 16.77 -3.51 -21.71
N LEU A 56 16.68 -2.45 -22.54
CA LEU A 56 17.22 -2.45 -23.88
C LEU A 56 18.76 -2.50 -23.88
N ILE A 57 19.42 -2.00 -22.84
CA ILE A 57 20.87 -2.09 -22.67
C ILE A 57 21.24 -3.49 -22.14
N SER A 58 20.57 -3.98 -21.06
CA SER A 58 20.86 -5.29 -20.48
C SER A 58 19.71 -5.77 -19.62
N ASN A 59 19.40 -7.08 -19.72
CA ASN A 59 18.48 -7.72 -18.78
C ASN A 59 19.06 -7.84 -17.36
N ASN A 60 20.37 -7.70 -17.21
CA ASN A 60 21.06 -7.70 -15.92
C ASN A 60 21.74 -6.34 -15.68
N PHE A 61 20.99 -5.25 -15.87
CA PHE A 61 21.47 -3.89 -15.66
C PHE A 61 21.91 -3.68 -14.22
N ASP A 62 23.06 -3.03 -14.01
CA ASP A 62 23.60 -2.76 -12.67
C ASP A 62 22.56 -2.02 -11.81
N LYS A 63 22.38 -2.46 -10.57
CA LYS A 63 21.31 -1.94 -9.71
C LYS A 63 21.57 -0.52 -9.22
N ALA A 64 22.82 -0.11 -9.03
CA ALA A 64 23.15 1.23 -8.60
C ALA A 64 22.99 2.24 -9.76
N GLU A 65 23.37 1.85 -10.99
CA GLU A 65 23.11 2.64 -12.18
C GLU A 65 21.61 2.69 -12.51
N TYR A 66 20.88 1.60 -12.25
CA TYR A 66 19.43 1.57 -12.38
C TYR A 66 18.73 2.58 -11.46
N ASP A 67 19.14 2.65 -10.20
CA ASP A 67 18.61 3.63 -9.24
C ASP A 67 18.96 5.06 -9.66
N THR A 68 20.18 5.29 -10.16
CA THR A 68 20.59 6.59 -10.69
C THR A 68 19.71 6.99 -11.86
N LEU A 69 19.50 6.08 -12.83
CA LEU A 69 18.64 6.32 -13.99
C LEU A 69 17.20 6.65 -13.58
N LEU A 70 16.58 5.84 -12.71
CA LEU A 70 15.19 6.04 -12.32
C LEU A 70 14.98 7.34 -11.55
N SER A 71 15.96 7.76 -10.74
CA SER A 71 15.89 8.99 -9.94
C SER A 71 15.72 10.26 -10.77
N THR A 72 16.08 10.25 -12.05
CA THR A 72 15.95 11.40 -12.94
C THR A 72 14.50 11.79 -13.19
N GLY A 73 13.57 10.84 -13.12
CA GLY A 73 12.14 11.09 -13.35
C GLY A 73 11.54 12.10 -12.39
N GLU A 74 11.87 12.00 -11.10
CA GLU A 74 11.42 12.94 -10.07
C GLU A 74 12.13 14.28 -10.17
N GLN A 75 13.38 14.31 -10.64
CA GLN A 75 14.13 15.55 -10.83
C GLN A 75 13.44 16.44 -11.87
N VAL A 76 12.97 15.86 -12.97
CA VAL A 76 12.21 16.58 -14.01
C VAL A 76 10.95 17.21 -13.42
N SER A 77 10.11 16.43 -12.75
CA SER A 77 8.85 16.93 -12.20
C SER A 77 9.05 18.00 -11.15
N CYS A 78 10.05 17.84 -10.26
CA CYS A 78 10.39 18.84 -9.23
C CYS A 78 10.85 20.16 -9.83
N ALA A 79 11.72 20.12 -10.84
CA ALA A 79 12.19 21.32 -11.51
C ALA A 79 11.05 22.08 -12.21
N LEU A 80 10.16 21.37 -12.91
CA LEU A 80 8.99 21.95 -13.56
C LEU A 80 8.01 22.60 -12.55
N ILE A 81 7.75 21.95 -11.42
CA ILE A 81 6.90 22.50 -10.36
C ILE A 81 7.53 23.75 -9.75
N ALA A 82 8.81 23.68 -9.36
CA ALA A 82 9.54 24.81 -8.76
C ALA A 82 9.63 26.00 -9.72
N GLY A 83 9.99 25.77 -10.98
CA GLY A 83 10.04 26.78 -12.02
C GLY A 83 8.66 27.45 -12.24
N ARG A 84 7.59 26.66 -12.30
CA ARG A 84 6.24 27.22 -12.43
C ARG A 84 5.80 28.03 -11.21
N LEU A 85 6.13 27.60 -9.99
CA LEU A 85 5.85 28.34 -8.76
C LEU A 85 6.58 29.69 -8.76
N ASN A 86 7.85 29.74 -9.14
CA ASN A 86 8.63 30.97 -9.28
C ASN A 86 7.99 31.91 -10.32
N HIS A 87 7.60 31.37 -11.49
CA HIS A 87 6.95 32.16 -12.54
C HIS A 87 5.64 32.84 -12.07
N ILE A 88 4.90 32.21 -11.13
CA ILE A 88 3.66 32.80 -10.59
C ILE A 88 3.86 33.56 -9.26
N GLY A 89 5.10 33.94 -8.95
CA GLY A 89 5.45 34.85 -7.84
C GLY A 89 5.66 34.17 -6.49
N PHE A 90 5.83 32.84 -6.42
CA PHE A 90 6.15 32.15 -5.17
C PHE A 90 7.63 31.74 -5.16
N LYS A 91 8.41 32.16 -4.18
CA LYS A 91 9.78 31.71 -3.96
C LYS A 91 9.81 30.20 -3.81
N SER A 92 10.39 29.46 -4.76
CA SER A 92 10.44 28.00 -4.76
C SER A 92 11.79 27.49 -5.26
N ARG A 93 12.19 26.31 -4.79
CA ARG A 93 13.41 25.63 -5.22
C ARG A 93 13.19 24.13 -5.23
N SER A 94 13.69 23.47 -6.27
CA SER A 94 13.79 22.00 -6.31
C SER A 94 14.97 21.52 -5.45
N TRP A 95 14.77 20.40 -4.75
CA TRP A 95 15.75 19.78 -3.87
C TRP A 95 15.87 18.30 -4.20
N LEU A 96 17.09 17.88 -4.47
CA LEU A 96 17.42 16.49 -4.73
C LEU A 96 17.75 15.78 -3.41
N SER A 97 17.65 14.45 -3.38
CA SER A 97 17.82 13.65 -2.18
C SER A 97 19.20 13.75 -1.53
N TRP A 98 20.24 14.10 -2.31
CA TRP A 98 21.59 14.33 -1.79
C TRP A 98 21.82 15.74 -1.25
N GLN A 99 21.06 16.73 -1.72
CA GLN A 99 21.11 18.12 -1.21
C GLN A 99 20.45 18.27 0.17
N ILE A 100 19.49 17.42 0.46
CA ILE A 100 18.86 17.26 1.78
C ILE A 100 19.03 15.79 2.20
N PRO A 101 20.21 15.36 2.63
CA PRO A 101 20.53 13.95 2.71
C PRO A 101 19.40 13.08 3.25
N ILE A 102 18.69 12.39 2.36
CA ILE A 102 17.71 11.35 2.68
C ILE A 102 18.51 10.04 2.73
N ILE A 103 18.97 9.72 3.92
CA ILE A 103 19.83 8.55 4.14
C ILE A 103 19.01 7.28 4.11
N THR A 104 19.45 6.32 3.32
CA THR A 104 18.78 5.05 3.12
C THR A 104 19.68 3.87 3.49
N GLU A 105 19.04 2.75 3.79
CA GLU A 105 19.66 1.45 4.06
C GLU A 105 18.99 0.36 3.23
N GLY A 106 19.72 -0.74 3.00
CA GLY A 106 19.23 -1.89 2.26
C GLY A 106 19.68 -1.92 0.80
N PRO A 107 19.18 -2.88 0.02
CA PRO A 107 19.62 -3.09 -1.36
C PRO A 107 19.10 -2.00 -2.29
N HIS A 108 19.85 -1.75 -3.36
CA HIS A 108 19.37 -0.93 -4.47
C HIS A 108 17.99 -1.40 -4.97
N SER A 109 17.16 -0.47 -5.44
CA SER A 109 15.77 -0.69 -5.92
C SER A 109 14.74 -1.08 -4.85
N ALA A 110 15.17 -1.24 -3.59
CA ALA A 110 14.31 -1.58 -2.46
C ALA A 110 14.84 -1.01 -1.13
N ALA A 111 15.58 0.10 -1.19
CA ALA A 111 16.11 0.78 -0.01
C ALA A 111 14.99 1.34 0.88
N ARG A 112 15.30 1.53 2.16
CA ARG A 112 14.41 2.16 3.15
C ARG A 112 15.04 3.43 3.70
N ILE A 113 14.23 4.44 3.96
CA ILE A 113 14.70 5.68 4.58
C ILE A 113 14.98 5.42 6.07
N ASN A 114 16.22 5.63 6.47
CA ASN A 114 16.65 5.57 7.88
C ASN A 114 16.48 6.95 8.55
N ARG A 115 17.03 8.00 7.93
CA ARG A 115 16.92 9.36 8.45
C ARG A 115 16.95 10.43 7.36
N VAL A 116 16.53 11.65 7.73
CA VAL A 116 16.55 12.82 6.85
C VAL A 116 17.28 13.96 7.54
N VAL A 117 18.22 14.61 6.86
CA VAL A 117 18.90 15.82 7.33
C VAL A 117 18.10 17.03 6.87
N SER A 118 17.15 17.48 7.70
CA SER A 118 16.13 18.46 7.32
C SER A 118 16.48 19.95 7.60
N LYS A 119 17.67 20.24 8.12
CA LYS A 119 18.10 21.58 8.54
C LYS A 119 17.95 22.63 7.43
N ASP A 120 18.42 22.34 6.24
CA ASP A 120 18.42 23.31 5.14
C ASP A 120 17.01 23.53 4.58
N VAL A 121 16.17 22.48 4.54
CA VAL A 121 14.74 22.61 4.21
C VAL A 121 14.02 23.51 5.23
N GLN A 122 14.27 23.29 6.52
CA GLN A 122 13.68 24.11 7.59
C GLN A 122 14.14 25.57 7.49
N ASN A 123 15.40 25.82 7.20
CA ASN A 123 15.92 27.19 7.00
C ASN A 123 15.27 27.83 5.76
N TYR A 124 15.15 27.10 4.66
CA TYR A 124 14.50 27.63 3.47
C TYR A 124 13.01 27.94 3.70
N LEU A 125 12.32 27.11 4.49
CA LEU A 125 10.93 27.38 4.91
C LEU A 125 10.80 28.66 5.76
N LYS A 126 11.80 29.00 6.61
CA LYS A 126 11.83 30.24 7.40
C LYS A 126 11.92 31.47 6.50
N THR A 127 12.58 31.39 5.34
CA THR A 127 12.63 32.49 4.36
C THR A 127 11.34 32.65 3.55
N GLY A 128 10.30 31.90 3.87
CA GLY A 128 9.05 31.91 3.10
C GLY A 128 9.07 31.07 1.84
N GLY A 129 10.17 30.37 1.55
CA GLY A 129 10.31 29.52 0.36
C GLY A 129 9.44 28.27 0.40
N ILE A 130 9.18 27.68 -0.78
CA ILE A 130 8.49 26.41 -0.98
C ILE A 130 9.51 25.40 -1.50
N PRO A 131 10.06 24.50 -0.67
CA PRO A 131 10.91 23.41 -1.15
C PRO A 131 10.07 22.39 -1.91
N VAL A 132 10.52 22.01 -3.11
CA VAL A 132 9.97 20.92 -3.92
C VAL A 132 10.99 19.82 -3.95
N ILE A 133 10.71 18.71 -3.29
CA ILE A 133 11.67 17.66 -2.99
C ILE A 133 11.36 16.44 -3.86
N THR A 134 12.40 15.81 -4.40
CA THR A 134 12.27 14.55 -5.14
C THR A 134 11.82 13.43 -4.21
N GLY A 135 10.71 12.79 -4.52
CA GLY A 135 10.28 11.56 -3.87
C GLY A 135 11.05 10.34 -4.37
N PHE A 136 10.77 9.15 -3.83
CA PHE A 136 11.23 7.85 -4.30
C PHE A 136 12.74 7.59 -4.20
N GLN A 137 13.56 8.53 -3.83
CA GLN A 137 15.01 8.42 -3.84
C GLN A 137 15.66 8.87 -2.53
N GLY A 138 16.85 8.32 -2.27
CA GLY A 138 17.76 8.69 -1.19
C GLY A 138 19.19 8.45 -1.58
N ILE A 139 20.08 8.50 -0.61
CA ILE A 139 21.50 8.15 -0.76
C ILE A 139 21.88 7.15 0.33
N ASN A 140 22.75 6.23 -0.01
CA ASN A 140 23.34 5.31 0.96
C ASN A 140 24.60 5.91 1.63
N ASN A 141 25.26 5.14 2.50
CA ASN A 141 26.44 5.57 3.25
C ASN A 141 27.68 5.87 2.40
N ILE A 142 27.71 5.45 1.16
CA ILE A 142 28.79 5.77 0.18
C ILE A 142 28.32 6.79 -0.87
N TYR A 143 27.27 7.56 -0.55
CA TYR A 143 26.72 8.64 -1.37
C TYR A 143 26.19 8.20 -2.76
N ARG A 144 25.92 6.89 -2.96
CA ARG A 144 25.22 6.42 -4.17
C ARG A 144 23.74 6.65 -4.05
N LEU A 145 23.11 7.08 -5.14
CA LEU A 145 21.67 7.18 -5.22
C LEU A 145 21.03 5.79 -5.05
N THR A 146 19.95 5.74 -4.31
CA THR A 146 19.14 4.56 -4.09
C THR A 146 17.68 4.88 -4.36
N THR A 147 16.93 3.93 -4.91
CA THR A 147 15.48 4.06 -5.01
C THR A 147 14.79 3.28 -3.90
N ILE A 148 13.74 3.91 -3.37
CA ILE A 148 12.88 3.34 -2.35
C ILE A 148 11.86 2.47 -3.09
N GLY A 149 11.58 1.29 -2.61
CA GLY A 149 10.63 0.38 -3.26
C GLY A 149 9.30 1.03 -3.62
N ARG A 150 8.32 0.26 -4.05
CA ARG A 150 7.01 0.77 -4.49
C ARG A 150 6.43 1.80 -3.51
N SER A 151 5.84 2.87 -4.04
CA SER A 151 5.33 4.03 -3.27
C SER A 151 6.38 4.79 -2.45
N GLY A 152 7.63 4.74 -2.86
CA GLY A 152 8.71 5.44 -2.18
C GLY A 152 8.47 6.95 -2.03
N SER A 153 7.73 7.59 -2.94
CA SER A 153 7.38 9.02 -2.78
C SER A 153 6.42 9.27 -1.61
N ASP A 154 5.53 8.32 -1.27
CA ASP A 154 4.68 8.41 -0.07
C ASP A 154 5.54 8.27 1.19
N ALA A 155 6.47 7.29 1.21
CA ALA A 155 7.42 7.12 2.29
C ALA A 155 8.31 8.36 2.47
N THR A 156 8.79 8.97 1.37
CA THR A 156 9.53 10.23 1.42
C THR A 156 8.70 11.34 2.08
N ALA A 157 7.43 11.50 1.72
CA ALA A 157 6.56 12.52 2.28
C ALA A 157 6.34 12.35 3.79
N ILE A 158 6.11 11.12 4.23
CA ILE A 158 5.91 10.77 5.64
C ILE A 158 7.20 11.04 6.44
N MET A 159 8.34 10.63 5.93
CA MET A 159 9.61 10.84 6.62
C MET A 159 10.01 12.32 6.65
N ILE A 160 9.82 13.06 5.57
CA ILE A 160 10.01 14.53 5.57
C ILE A 160 9.06 15.16 6.61
N ALA A 161 7.77 14.79 6.63
CA ALA A 161 6.81 15.31 7.61
C ALA A 161 7.26 15.06 9.05
N LYS A 162 7.76 13.87 9.35
CA LYS A 162 8.32 13.50 10.66
C LYS A 162 9.49 14.40 11.04
N TYR A 163 10.51 14.51 10.17
CA TYR A 163 11.76 15.20 10.50
C TYR A 163 11.63 16.73 10.56
N ILE A 164 10.69 17.33 9.82
CA ILE A 164 10.38 18.76 9.93
C ILE A 164 9.28 19.07 10.96
N LYS A 165 8.74 18.05 11.64
CA LYS A 165 7.61 18.16 12.58
C LYS A 165 6.42 18.86 11.95
N ALA A 166 5.97 18.37 10.80
CA ALA A 166 4.84 18.95 10.08
C ALA A 166 3.52 18.70 10.82
N ASP A 167 2.61 19.68 10.74
CA ASP A 167 1.27 19.58 11.32
C ASP A 167 0.33 18.70 10.48
N GLU A 168 0.56 18.60 9.17
CA GLU A 168 -0.27 17.80 8.26
C GLU A 168 0.60 17.20 7.14
N CYS A 169 0.34 15.93 6.81
CA CYS A 169 0.86 15.26 5.62
C CYS A 169 -0.31 14.90 4.70
N ILE A 170 -0.33 15.43 3.47
CA ILE A 170 -1.42 15.25 2.52
C ILE A 170 -0.89 14.56 1.28
N ILE A 171 -1.44 13.37 1.02
CA ILE A 171 -1.14 12.55 -0.17
C ILE A 171 -2.19 12.84 -1.23
N TYR A 172 -1.80 13.54 -2.30
CA TYR A 172 -2.62 13.75 -3.48
C TYR A 172 -2.45 12.63 -4.49
N THR A 173 -3.57 12.03 -4.88
CA THR A 173 -3.64 10.90 -5.82
C THR A 173 -4.79 11.10 -6.82
N ASP A 174 -5.10 10.11 -7.64
CA ASP A 174 -6.20 10.09 -8.61
C ASP A 174 -7.57 9.78 -7.98
N VAL A 175 -7.60 9.27 -6.75
CA VAL A 175 -8.83 9.01 -6.00
C VAL A 175 -9.06 10.08 -4.92
N ASP A 176 -10.32 10.31 -4.56
CA ASP A 176 -10.70 11.37 -3.62
C ASP A 176 -10.80 10.90 -2.15
N GLY A 177 -10.22 9.73 -1.83
CA GLY A 177 -10.15 9.15 -0.49
C GLY A 177 -10.22 7.63 -0.50
N VAL A 178 -10.32 7.05 0.69
CA VAL A 178 -10.54 5.62 0.92
C VAL A 178 -12.04 5.36 0.98
N TYR A 179 -12.49 4.27 0.37
CA TYR A 179 -13.91 3.90 0.31
C TYR A 179 -14.16 2.61 1.08
N THR A 180 -15.38 2.41 1.53
CA THR A 180 -15.85 1.21 2.24
C THR A 180 -15.63 -0.08 1.44
N THR A 181 -15.55 0.02 0.12
CA THR A 181 -15.03 -0.98 -0.83
C THR A 181 -14.65 -0.27 -2.13
N ASP A 182 -14.07 -0.97 -3.10
CA ASP A 182 -13.75 -0.40 -4.41
C ASP A 182 -15.04 0.04 -5.16
N PRO A 183 -15.24 1.34 -5.44
CA PRO A 183 -16.43 1.83 -6.15
C PRO A 183 -16.64 1.21 -7.54
N ARG A 184 -15.56 0.70 -8.17
CA ARG A 184 -15.63 -0.01 -9.46
C ARG A 184 -16.24 -1.41 -9.32
N GLN A 185 -16.19 -1.99 -8.12
CA GLN A 185 -16.79 -3.29 -7.81
C GLN A 185 -18.21 -3.14 -7.25
N TYR A 186 -18.46 -2.07 -6.49
CA TYR A 186 -19.75 -1.80 -5.86
C TYR A 186 -20.06 -0.30 -5.86
N LYS A 187 -21.04 0.12 -6.67
CA LYS A 187 -21.37 1.53 -6.92
C LYS A 187 -21.86 2.30 -5.69
N LYS A 188 -22.40 1.60 -4.66
CA LYS A 188 -22.88 2.21 -3.42
C LYS A 188 -21.78 2.36 -2.35
N ALA A 189 -20.53 2.07 -2.69
CA ALA A 189 -19.41 2.29 -1.78
C ALA A 189 -19.36 3.75 -1.33
N LYS A 190 -19.25 3.97 -0.01
CA LYS A 190 -19.15 5.31 0.59
C LYS A 190 -17.71 5.65 0.91
N LYS A 191 -17.39 6.93 0.81
CA LYS A 191 -16.09 7.43 1.22
C LYS A 191 -15.97 7.49 2.74
N ILE A 192 -14.91 6.90 3.27
CA ILE A 192 -14.58 6.90 4.68
C ILE A 192 -13.99 8.27 5.04
N LYS A 193 -14.56 8.94 6.05
CA LYS A 193 -14.06 10.24 6.49
C LYS A 193 -12.77 10.11 7.30
N LYS A 194 -12.72 9.12 8.20
CA LYS A 194 -11.58 8.82 9.07
C LYS A 194 -11.42 7.30 9.16
N ILE A 195 -10.18 6.83 9.20
CA ILE A 195 -9.85 5.41 9.31
C ILE A 195 -8.62 5.26 10.20
N PHE A 196 -8.55 4.20 11.01
CA PHE A 196 -7.38 3.88 11.80
C PHE A 196 -6.26 3.31 10.93
N TYR A 197 -5.00 3.48 11.38
CA TYR A 197 -3.85 2.90 10.67
C TYR A 197 -3.97 1.39 10.49
N ASP A 198 -4.42 0.66 11.53
CA ASP A 198 -4.53 -0.80 11.46
C ASP A 198 -5.58 -1.25 10.43
N GLU A 199 -6.73 -0.57 10.39
CA GLU A 199 -7.76 -0.82 9.37
C GLU A 199 -7.24 -0.47 7.96
N MET A 200 -6.53 0.66 7.83
CA MET A 200 -5.95 1.06 6.54
C MET A 200 -4.88 0.08 6.07
N LEU A 201 -4.04 -0.43 7.00
CA LEU A 201 -3.05 -1.47 6.71
C LEU A 201 -3.71 -2.73 6.16
N GLU A 202 -4.77 -3.20 6.82
CA GLU A 202 -5.53 -4.36 6.36
C GLU A 202 -6.17 -4.11 5.00
N MET A 203 -6.83 -2.96 4.81
CA MET A 203 -7.41 -2.61 3.52
C MET A 203 -6.37 -2.51 2.41
N ALA A 204 -5.21 -1.93 2.69
CA ALA A 204 -4.12 -1.79 1.73
C ALA A 204 -3.51 -3.16 1.36
N SER A 205 -3.31 -4.05 2.34
CA SER A 205 -2.78 -5.39 2.12
C SER A 205 -3.73 -6.28 1.31
N LEU A 206 -5.03 -6.02 1.42
CA LEU A 206 -6.11 -6.77 0.78
C LEU A 206 -6.58 -6.16 -0.56
N GLY A 207 -5.82 -5.24 -1.14
CA GLY A 207 -6.05 -4.77 -2.50
C GLY A 207 -6.64 -3.37 -2.66
N SER A 208 -6.82 -2.61 -1.59
CA SER A 208 -7.08 -1.18 -1.70
C SER A 208 -5.83 -0.48 -2.25
N LYS A 209 -5.90 0.01 -3.49
CA LYS A 209 -4.76 0.62 -4.20
C LYS A 209 -4.50 2.08 -3.85
N VAL A 210 -5.13 2.59 -2.79
CA VAL A 210 -5.04 4.02 -2.40
C VAL A 210 -3.68 4.36 -1.83
N MET A 211 -3.17 3.49 -0.94
CA MET A 211 -1.83 3.57 -0.36
C MET A 211 -1.20 2.18 -0.29
N GLN A 212 0.14 2.14 -0.25
CA GLN A 212 0.84 0.88 0.00
C GLN A 212 0.93 0.59 1.50
N PRO A 213 0.86 -0.70 1.92
CA PRO A 213 0.97 -1.07 3.33
C PRO A 213 2.23 -0.51 4.01
N THR A 214 3.37 -0.53 3.33
CA THR A 214 4.64 -0.01 3.86
C THR A 214 4.55 1.47 4.24
N SER A 215 3.95 2.31 3.37
CA SER A 215 3.79 3.75 3.67
C SER A 215 2.82 4.00 4.82
N VAL A 216 1.76 3.20 4.95
CA VAL A 216 0.84 3.28 6.10
C VAL A 216 1.55 2.88 7.39
N GLN A 217 2.39 1.83 7.33
CA GLN A 217 3.20 1.39 8.47
C GLN A 217 4.22 2.47 8.89
N ASP A 218 4.90 3.11 7.94
CA ASP A 218 5.83 4.20 8.22
C ASP A 218 5.13 5.38 8.91
N ALA A 219 3.92 5.71 8.48
CA ALA A 219 3.11 6.76 9.08
C ALA A 219 2.69 6.40 10.52
N LYS A 220 2.24 5.17 10.74
CA LYS A 220 1.90 4.65 12.07
C LYS A 220 3.08 4.75 13.02
N LEU A 221 4.25 4.25 12.62
CA LEU A 221 5.48 4.29 13.41
C LEU A 221 5.97 5.71 13.66
N SER A 222 5.77 6.60 12.69
CA SER A 222 6.15 8.02 12.79
C SER A 222 5.12 8.87 13.52
N LYS A 223 3.94 8.34 13.84
CA LYS A 223 2.80 9.04 14.45
C LYS A 223 2.37 10.27 13.62
N ILE A 224 2.41 10.17 12.30
CA ILE A 224 2.07 11.24 11.37
C ILE A 224 0.69 10.98 10.78
N ASP A 225 -0.28 11.83 11.08
CA ASP A 225 -1.60 11.79 10.45
C ASP A 225 -1.49 12.06 8.95
N ILE A 226 -2.12 11.20 8.14
CA ILE A 226 -2.13 11.32 6.69
C ILE A 226 -3.53 11.69 6.22
N LYS A 227 -3.62 12.66 5.31
CA LYS A 227 -4.86 12.98 4.61
C LYS A 227 -4.75 12.62 3.14
N VAL A 228 -5.55 11.66 2.69
CA VAL A 228 -5.61 11.28 1.27
C VAL A 228 -6.64 12.14 0.56
N LYS A 229 -6.24 12.79 -0.53
CA LYS A 229 -7.10 13.69 -1.34
C LYS A 229 -6.88 13.48 -2.83
N SER A 230 -7.87 13.85 -3.62
CA SER A 230 -7.68 13.91 -5.07
C SER A 230 -7.01 15.22 -5.50
N SER A 231 -6.09 15.10 -6.49
CA SER A 231 -5.57 16.25 -7.22
C SER A 231 -6.47 16.68 -8.39
N PHE A 232 -7.55 15.95 -8.66
CA PHE A 232 -8.45 16.17 -9.79
C PHE A 232 -9.73 16.89 -9.39
N VAL A 233 -10.23 16.60 -8.18
CA VAL A 233 -11.47 17.17 -7.66
C VAL A 233 -11.25 17.77 -6.27
N SER A 234 -11.94 18.90 -6.01
CA SER A 234 -11.87 19.58 -4.71
C SER A 234 -12.90 19.01 -3.76
N LYS A 235 -12.59 17.84 -3.16
CA LYS A 235 -13.46 17.19 -2.16
C LYS A 235 -12.69 16.95 -0.86
N PRO A 236 -13.39 16.83 0.29
CA PRO A 236 -12.78 16.34 1.52
C PRO A 236 -12.20 14.94 1.26
N GLY A 237 -10.99 14.70 1.74
CA GLY A 237 -10.36 13.38 1.62
C GLY A 237 -10.73 12.44 2.77
N THR A 238 -9.91 11.40 2.96
CA THR A 238 -9.93 10.51 4.11
C THR A 238 -8.75 10.84 5.02
N LEU A 239 -9.01 10.95 6.32
CA LEU A 239 -7.98 11.10 7.35
C LEU A 239 -7.60 9.72 7.87
N ILE A 240 -6.32 9.37 7.82
CA ILE A 240 -5.74 8.16 8.42
C ILE A 240 -5.02 8.61 9.69
N THR A 241 -5.43 8.09 10.85
CA THR A 241 -4.96 8.55 12.16
C THR A 241 -5.16 7.49 13.24
N ASN A 242 -4.45 7.60 14.36
CA ASN A 242 -4.73 6.82 15.58
C ASN A 242 -5.45 7.64 16.68
N SER A 243 -5.88 8.86 16.37
CA SER A 243 -6.57 9.67 17.37
C SER A 243 -7.87 9.00 17.84
N SER A 244 -8.02 8.81 19.13
CA SER A 244 -9.25 8.26 19.77
C SER A 244 -10.50 9.09 19.44
N LYS A 245 -10.33 10.37 19.09
CA LYS A 245 -11.42 11.22 18.57
C LYS A 245 -11.89 10.79 17.17
N ALA A 246 -11.27 9.78 16.58
CA ALA A 246 -11.64 9.22 15.28
C ALA A 246 -12.62 8.04 15.37
N PHE A 247 -13.05 7.63 16.56
CA PHE A 247 -14.03 6.56 16.73
C PHE A 247 -15.26 6.83 15.86
N SER A 248 -15.53 5.91 14.93
CA SER A 248 -16.84 5.81 14.30
C SER A 248 -17.64 4.78 15.09
N ASP A 249 -18.96 4.98 15.24
CA ASP A 249 -19.86 3.98 15.82
C ASP A 249 -20.01 2.73 14.91
N GLN A 250 -19.27 2.70 13.79
CA GLN A 250 -19.30 1.59 12.84
C GLN A 250 -18.38 0.46 13.28
N ILE A 251 -18.97 -0.72 13.49
CA ILE A 251 -18.24 -1.94 13.85
C ILE A 251 -17.32 -2.39 12.72
N ILE A 252 -17.80 -2.31 11.48
CA ILE A 252 -17.08 -2.64 10.25
C ILE A 252 -16.84 -1.36 9.46
N THR A 253 -15.59 -1.08 9.14
CA THR A 253 -15.15 0.11 8.41
C THR A 253 -15.15 -0.11 6.90
N GLY A 254 -14.88 -1.34 6.46
CA GLY A 254 -14.83 -1.62 5.03
C GLY A 254 -14.75 -3.10 4.67
N ILE A 255 -14.88 -3.33 3.37
CA ILE A 255 -14.80 -4.65 2.74
C ILE A 255 -13.75 -4.59 1.65
N SER A 256 -12.77 -5.48 1.70
CA SER A 256 -11.75 -5.63 0.66
C SER A 256 -11.85 -6.98 -0.03
N SER A 257 -11.41 -7.05 -1.27
CA SER A 257 -11.31 -8.31 -2.01
C SER A 257 -10.06 -8.39 -2.86
N THR A 258 -9.49 -9.58 -2.96
CA THR A 258 -8.38 -9.90 -3.87
C THR A 258 -8.86 -10.84 -4.94
N LYS A 259 -8.34 -10.71 -6.17
CA LYS A 259 -8.77 -11.52 -7.32
C LYS A 259 -7.67 -12.42 -7.89
N ASN A 260 -6.47 -12.32 -7.40
CA ASN A 260 -5.31 -13.05 -7.94
C ASN A 260 -4.77 -14.01 -6.88
N ASP A 261 -5.66 -14.81 -6.29
CA ASP A 261 -5.28 -15.80 -5.30
C ASP A 261 -5.47 -17.21 -5.86
N ALA A 262 -4.61 -18.12 -5.44
CA ALA A 262 -4.75 -19.55 -5.69
C ALA A 262 -4.74 -20.30 -4.37
N LYS A 263 -5.66 -21.25 -4.20
CA LYS A 263 -5.73 -22.14 -3.07
C LYS A 263 -4.93 -23.40 -3.38
N ILE A 264 -4.11 -23.84 -2.44
CA ILE A 264 -3.36 -25.07 -2.48
C ILE A 264 -3.78 -25.92 -1.28
N THR A 265 -4.10 -27.19 -1.51
CA THR A 265 -4.41 -28.13 -0.44
C THR A 265 -3.50 -29.34 -0.58
N ILE A 266 -2.80 -29.68 0.50
CA ILE A 266 -1.93 -30.86 0.63
C ILE A 266 -2.61 -31.76 1.66
N GLU A 267 -3.16 -32.89 1.20
CA GLU A 267 -3.92 -33.82 2.03
C GLU A 267 -3.05 -35.00 2.48
N GLY A 268 -3.25 -35.45 3.71
CA GLY A 268 -2.59 -36.63 4.26
C GLY A 268 -1.08 -36.48 4.44
N VAL A 269 -0.65 -35.29 4.88
CA VAL A 269 0.75 -35.06 5.28
C VAL A 269 1.00 -35.70 6.64
N LYS A 270 2.10 -36.42 6.84
CA LYS A 270 2.45 -36.98 8.16
C LYS A 270 2.59 -35.87 9.18
N ASP A 271 1.79 -35.94 10.26
CA ASP A 271 1.85 -34.93 11.33
C ASP A 271 3.07 -35.16 12.21
N ARG A 272 4.03 -34.27 12.09
CA ARG A 272 5.27 -34.28 12.90
C ARG A 272 5.85 -32.87 13.00
N PRO A 273 6.54 -32.54 14.10
CA PRO A 273 7.23 -31.27 14.24
C PRO A 273 8.12 -30.96 13.03
N GLY A 274 8.01 -29.73 12.49
CA GLY A 274 8.82 -29.25 11.38
C GLY A 274 8.27 -29.53 9.97
N VAL A 275 7.17 -30.26 9.82
CA VAL A 275 6.61 -30.56 8.49
C VAL A 275 6.13 -29.27 7.78
N ALA A 276 5.40 -28.40 8.46
CA ALA A 276 4.98 -27.12 7.91
C ALA A 276 6.20 -26.26 7.49
N ALA A 277 7.24 -26.21 8.34
CA ALA A 277 8.47 -25.50 8.00
C ALA A 277 9.13 -26.06 6.73
N SER A 278 9.12 -27.37 6.53
CA SER A 278 9.69 -28.02 5.32
C SER A 278 8.90 -27.69 4.05
N ILE A 279 7.58 -27.47 4.17
CA ILE A 279 6.71 -27.04 3.06
C ILE A 279 6.95 -25.58 2.70
N PHE A 280 7.01 -24.68 3.69
CA PHE A 280 7.11 -23.23 3.44
C PHE A 280 8.54 -22.74 3.22
N LYS A 281 9.59 -23.47 3.64
CA LYS A 281 10.99 -23.05 3.45
C LYS A 281 11.34 -22.76 1.98
N PRO A 282 11.05 -23.63 1.00
CA PRO A 282 11.33 -23.34 -0.41
C PRO A 282 10.57 -22.10 -0.92
N LEU A 283 9.35 -21.87 -0.44
CA LEU A 283 8.54 -20.71 -0.84
C LEU A 283 9.17 -19.41 -0.34
N SER A 284 9.57 -19.39 0.94
CA SER A 284 10.27 -18.24 1.53
C SER A 284 11.58 -17.94 0.82
N GLN A 285 12.39 -18.92 0.52
CA GLN A 285 13.67 -18.77 -0.19
C GLN A 285 13.49 -18.21 -1.62
N ASN A 286 12.32 -18.40 -2.21
CA ASN A 286 11.96 -17.90 -3.53
C ASN A 286 11.04 -16.67 -3.50
N LEU A 287 10.93 -16.02 -2.35
CA LEU A 287 10.16 -14.79 -2.12
C LEU A 287 8.66 -14.95 -2.45
N ILE A 288 8.12 -16.17 -2.32
CA ILE A 288 6.69 -16.46 -2.50
C ILE A 288 5.97 -16.20 -1.17
N ASN A 289 5.10 -15.21 -1.18
CA ASN A 289 4.29 -14.90 0.00
C ASN A 289 3.12 -15.87 0.11
N VAL A 290 2.98 -16.46 1.30
CA VAL A 290 1.84 -17.27 1.70
C VAL A 290 0.91 -16.40 2.56
N ASP A 291 -0.40 -16.53 2.34
CA ASP A 291 -1.40 -15.72 3.06
C ASP A 291 -2.24 -16.60 4.02
N MET A 292 -3.48 -16.94 3.68
CA MET A 292 -4.30 -17.78 4.55
C MET A 292 -3.65 -19.16 4.71
N VAL A 293 -3.43 -19.60 5.95
CA VAL A 293 -2.92 -20.93 6.25
C VAL A 293 -3.87 -21.61 7.24
N VAL A 294 -4.38 -22.78 6.87
CA VAL A 294 -5.26 -23.59 7.71
C VAL A 294 -4.71 -25.01 7.75
N GLN A 295 -4.52 -25.53 8.94
CA GLN A 295 -4.09 -26.91 9.19
C GLN A 295 -5.16 -27.64 9.97
N ASN A 296 -5.59 -28.80 9.49
CA ASN A 296 -6.53 -29.67 10.15
C ASN A 296 -5.89 -31.03 10.42
N ILE A 297 -5.99 -31.49 11.66
CA ILE A 297 -5.53 -32.84 12.03
C ILE A 297 -6.56 -33.83 11.50
N ALA A 298 -6.11 -34.87 10.78
CA ALA A 298 -6.97 -35.95 10.32
C ALA A 298 -7.49 -36.80 11.50
N LEU A 299 -8.64 -37.45 11.32
CA LEU A 299 -9.29 -38.22 12.35
C LEU A 299 -8.39 -39.33 12.95
N ASN A 300 -7.41 -39.82 12.22
CA ASN A 300 -6.45 -40.82 12.70
C ASN A 300 -5.33 -40.27 13.61
N GLY A 301 -5.27 -38.95 13.81
CA GLY A 301 -4.27 -38.27 14.63
C GLY A 301 -2.80 -38.37 14.13
N LYS A 302 -2.58 -39.00 12.97
CA LYS A 302 -1.23 -39.22 12.40
C LYS A 302 -0.94 -38.41 11.14
N GLU A 303 -1.96 -37.84 10.58
CA GLU A 303 -1.90 -37.07 9.35
C GLU A 303 -2.56 -35.69 9.55
N THR A 304 -2.17 -34.76 8.72
CA THR A 304 -2.73 -33.41 8.69
C THR A 304 -2.99 -32.99 7.25
N ASP A 305 -4.06 -32.20 7.08
CA ASP A 305 -4.31 -31.51 5.82
C ASP A 305 -3.89 -30.04 5.97
N LEU A 306 -3.13 -29.55 5.02
CA LEU A 306 -2.65 -28.18 5.00
C LEU A 306 -3.21 -27.46 3.79
N THR A 307 -4.02 -26.44 4.04
CA THR A 307 -4.55 -25.54 3.00
C THR A 307 -3.95 -24.15 3.17
N PHE A 308 -3.46 -23.58 2.07
CA PHE A 308 -2.96 -22.21 2.09
C PHE A 308 -3.22 -21.50 0.75
N THR A 309 -3.07 -20.17 0.76
CA THR A 309 -3.22 -19.35 -0.44
C THR A 309 -1.93 -18.62 -0.77
N ILE A 310 -1.71 -18.44 -2.07
CA ILE A 310 -0.61 -17.68 -2.66
C ILE A 310 -1.16 -16.81 -3.80
N LYS A 311 -0.31 -15.97 -4.39
CA LYS A 311 -0.67 -15.32 -5.65
C LYS A 311 -0.69 -16.34 -6.80
N SER A 312 -1.68 -16.25 -7.67
CA SER A 312 -1.85 -17.19 -8.81
C SER A 312 -0.63 -17.20 -9.73
N ASP A 313 0.11 -16.09 -9.82
CA ASP A 313 1.33 -15.97 -10.63
C ASP A 313 2.45 -16.89 -10.12
N ASP A 314 2.45 -17.19 -8.82
CA ASP A 314 3.46 -18.03 -8.17
C ASP A 314 3.08 -19.52 -8.18
N LEU A 315 1.89 -19.88 -8.68
CA LEU A 315 1.37 -21.24 -8.54
C LEU A 315 2.24 -22.30 -9.21
N LYS A 316 2.67 -22.06 -10.46
CA LYS A 316 3.52 -23.03 -11.19
C LYS A 316 4.85 -23.29 -10.48
N LYS A 317 5.46 -22.23 -9.91
CA LYS A 317 6.70 -22.38 -9.11
C LYS A 317 6.45 -23.16 -7.83
N THR A 318 5.37 -22.84 -7.11
CA THR A 318 4.98 -23.50 -5.86
C THR A 318 4.70 -24.98 -6.10
N GLU A 319 3.95 -25.31 -7.14
CA GLU A 319 3.68 -26.71 -7.54
C GLU A 319 4.97 -27.48 -7.77
N LYS A 320 5.92 -26.91 -8.52
CA LYS A 320 7.23 -27.51 -8.76
C LYS A 320 7.99 -27.77 -7.44
N PHE A 321 8.01 -26.79 -6.54
CA PHE A 321 8.71 -26.93 -5.25
C PHE A 321 8.10 -28.00 -4.36
N ILE A 322 6.75 -28.09 -4.28
CA ILE A 322 6.09 -29.10 -3.47
C ILE A 322 6.35 -30.50 -4.05
N LYS A 323 6.18 -30.68 -5.36
CA LYS A 323 6.38 -31.98 -6.04
C LYS A 323 7.82 -32.46 -6.01
N SER A 324 8.80 -31.56 -6.05
CA SER A 324 10.23 -31.92 -6.01
C SER A 324 10.77 -32.17 -4.60
N ASN A 325 10.02 -31.82 -3.55
CA ASN A 325 10.48 -31.93 -2.17
C ASN A 325 10.25 -33.35 -1.61
N LYS A 326 11.24 -34.20 -1.75
CA LYS A 326 11.22 -35.59 -1.24
C LYS A 326 11.02 -35.74 0.29
N LYS A 327 11.14 -34.64 1.05
CA LYS A 327 10.93 -34.64 2.51
C LYS A 327 9.46 -34.57 2.89
N ILE A 328 8.58 -34.24 1.95
CA ILE A 328 7.14 -34.12 2.16
C ILE A 328 6.46 -35.32 1.57
N SER A 329 5.88 -36.18 2.45
CA SER A 329 4.99 -37.26 2.03
C SER A 329 3.56 -36.79 2.17
N TYR A 330 2.76 -36.92 1.12
CA TYR A 330 1.34 -36.54 1.10
C TYR A 330 0.56 -37.53 0.23
N LYS A 331 -0.76 -37.60 0.47
CA LYS A 331 -1.67 -38.44 -0.31
C LYS A 331 -2.16 -37.75 -1.57
N LYS A 332 -2.51 -36.48 -1.45
CA LYS A 332 -3.07 -35.73 -2.55
C LYS A 332 -2.63 -34.26 -2.52
N LEU A 333 -2.44 -33.68 -3.69
CA LEU A 333 -2.10 -32.28 -3.88
C LEU A 333 -3.09 -31.67 -4.88
N SER A 334 -3.82 -30.65 -4.45
CA SER A 334 -4.83 -30.00 -5.28
C SER A 334 -4.62 -28.48 -5.33
N PHE A 335 -5.06 -27.90 -6.46
CA PHE A 335 -4.92 -26.49 -6.76
C PHE A 335 -6.24 -25.91 -7.27
N ASP A 336 -6.60 -24.71 -6.82
CA ASP A 336 -7.75 -23.99 -7.33
C ASP A 336 -7.39 -22.51 -7.56
N LYS A 337 -7.50 -22.07 -8.82
CA LYS A 337 -7.26 -20.68 -9.25
C LYS A 337 -8.53 -19.84 -9.31
N ASN A 338 -9.69 -20.47 -9.23
CA ASN A 338 -10.97 -19.80 -9.36
C ASN A 338 -11.49 -19.29 -8.01
N VAL A 339 -10.59 -18.90 -7.15
CA VAL A 339 -10.88 -18.43 -5.81
C VAL A 339 -10.46 -16.97 -5.62
N SER A 340 -11.17 -16.30 -4.73
CA SER A 340 -10.88 -14.92 -4.35
C SER A 340 -11.17 -14.74 -2.88
N LYS A 341 -10.36 -13.94 -2.21
CA LYS A 341 -10.56 -13.61 -0.82
C LYS A 341 -11.46 -12.38 -0.70
N VAL A 342 -12.44 -12.45 0.19
CA VAL A 342 -13.30 -11.34 0.62
C VAL A 342 -13.12 -11.16 2.11
N SER A 343 -12.86 -9.94 2.55
CA SER A 343 -12.57 -9.63 3.95
C SER A 343 -13.41 -8.47 4.43
N ILE A 344 -14.00 -8.59 5.61
CA ILE A 344 -14.54 -7.46 6.38
C ILE A 344 -13.48 -6.98 7.35
N ILE A 345 -13.39 -5.67 7.55
CA ILE A 345 -12.35 -5.01 8.35
C ILE A 345 -13.01 -3.97 9.26
N GLY A 346 -12.62 -3.95 10.52
CA GLY A 346 -13.08 -2.94 11.46
C GLY A 346 -12.61 -3.22 12.89
N VAL A 347 -12.08 -2.21 13.56
CA VAL A 347 -11.65 -2.31 14.97
C VAL A 347 -12.81 -2.56 15.93
N GLY A 348 -14.05 -2.21 15.55
CA GLY A 348 -15.24 -2.46 16.37
C GLY A 348 -15.55 -3.95 16.56
N MET A 349 -14.94 -4.85 15.78
CA MET A 349 -15.08 -6.31 15.97
C MET A 349 -14.49 -6.81 17.28
N ILE A 350 -13.45 -6.15 17.81
CA ILE A 350 -12.78 -6.52 19.06
C ILE A 350 -13.78 -6.59 20.22
N THR A 351 -14.73 -5.67 20.23
CA THR A 351 -15.68 -5.51 21.34
C THR A 351 -17.11 -5.98 21.02
N THR A 352 -17.34 -6.46 19.79
CA THR A 352 -18.69 -6.82 19.33
C THR A 352 -18.76 -8.31 18.97
N PRO A 353 -19.38 -9.15 19.82
CA PRO A 353 -19.57 -10.57 19.50
C PRO A 353 -20.57 -10.77 18.37
N GLY A 354 -20.49 -11.93 17.69
CA GLY A 354 -21.46 -12.35 16.67
C GLY A 354 -21.20 -11.83 15.25
N ILE A 355 -20.17 -11.03 15.02
CA ILE A 355 -19.87 -10.51 13.67
C ILE A 355 -19.55 -11.64 12.68
N THR A 356 -18.83 -12.66 13.13
CA THR A 356 -18.53 -13.86 12.32
C THR A 356 -19.80 -14.57 11.87
N TYR A 357 -20.75 -14.78 12.79
CA TYR A 357 -22.05 -15.38 12.49
C TYR A 357 -22.82 -14.55 11.45
N ARG A 358 -22.92 -13.25 11.67
CA ARG A 358 -23.60 -12.32 10.75
C ARG A 358 -23.01 -12.37 9.34
N MET A 359 -21.68 -12.38 9.24
CA MET A 359 -20.99 -12.51 7.95
C MET A 359 -21.36 -13.81 7.23
N PHE A 360 -21.33 -14.93 7.96
CA PHE A 360 -21.63 -16.25 7.36
C PHE A 360 -23.10 -16.39 6.99
N GLN A 361 -24.01 -15.92 7.85
CA GLN A 361 -25.45 -15.90 7.56
C GLN A 361 -25.77 -15.05 6.31
N ALA A 362 -25.15 -13.89 6.19
CA ALA A 362 -25.33 -13.02 5.03
C ALA A 362 -24.86 -13.71 3.72
N LEU A 363 -23.70 -14.38 3.74
CA LEU A 363 -23.20 -15.13 2.59
C LEU A 363 -24.10 -16.33 2.25
N ALA A 364 -24.50 -17.11 3.26
CA ALA A 364 -25.39 -18.28 3.11
C ALA A 364 -26.74 -17.89 2.52
N SER A 365 -27.35 -16.76 2.93
CA SER A 365 -28.63 -16.24 2.40
C SER A 365 -28.59 -16.01 0.88
N LYS A 366 -27.41 -15.86 0.32
CA LYS A 366 -27.17 -15.69 -1.13
C LYS A 366 -26.56 -16.93 -1.79
N LYS A 367 -26.54 -18.07 -1.09
CA LYS A 367 -25.98 -19.33 -1.59
C LYS A 367 -24.50 -19.17 -2.01
N ILE A 368 -23.73 -18.41 -1.25
CA ILE A 368 -22.29 -18.24 -1.44
C ILE A 368 -21.57 -19.20 -0.51
N ASN A 369 -20.89 -20.19 -1.09
CA ASN A 369 -20.12 -21.17 -0.33
C ASN A 369 -18.79 -20.59 0.13
N ILE A 370 -18.40 -20.89 1.37
CA ILE A 370 -17.13 -20.49 1.97
C ILE A 370 -16.17 -21.66 1.86
N LEU A 371 -15.00 -21.43 1.25
CA LEU A 371 -14.00 -22.47 1.01
C LEU A 371 -12.91 -22.50 2.08
N VAL A 372 -12.55 -21.36 2.63
CA VAL A 372 -11.56 -21.18 3.70
C VAL A 372 -11.95 -19.99 4.55
N ILE A 373 -11.67 -20.05 5.84
CA ILE A 373 -11.92 -18.96 6.79
C ILE A 373 -10.60 -18.64 7.49
N SER A 374 -10.34 -17.37 7.70
CA SER A 374 -9.26 -16.87 8.55
C SER A 374 -9.74 -15.63 9.30
N THR A 375 -9.49 -15.58 10.60
CA THR A 375 -9.94 -14.48 11.46
C THR A 375 -8.77 -13.87 12.21
N SER A 376 -8.85 -12.57 12.47
CA SER A 376 -8.03 -11.85 13.42
C SER A 376 -8.92 -10.89 14.23
N GLU A 377 -8.34 -10.13 15.14
CA GLU A 377 -9.10 -9.20 16.00
C GLU A 377 -9.89 -8.15 15.20
N ILE A 378 -9.36 -7.70 14.07
CA ILE A 378 -9.93 -6.60 13.27
C ILE A 378 -10.29 -7.00 11.84
N LYS A 379 -10.20 -8.31 11.51
CA LYS A 379 -10.44 -8.80 10.16
C LYS A 379 -11.02 -10.21 10.16
N ILE A 380 -12.04 -10.43 9.35
CA ILE A 380 -12.53 -11.78 9.00
C ILE A 380 -12.44 -11.93 7.50
N SER A 381 -11.69 -12.93 7.05
CA SER A 381 -11.47 -13.23 5.65
C SER A 381 -12.10 -14.58 5.29
N VAL A 382 -12.79 -14.62 4.17
CA VAL A 382 -13.31 -15.85 3.58
C VAL A 382 -12.80 -16.00 2.15
N LEU A 383 -12.52 -17.22 1.76
CA LEU A 383 -12.25 -17.56 0.37
C LEU A 383 -13.55 -18.04 -0.27
N VAL A 384 -13.89 -17.46 -1.41
CA VAL A 384 -15.10 -17.80 -2.18
C VAL A 384 -14.75 -17.98 -3.65
N ALA A 385 -15.64 -18.59 -4.43
CA ALA A 385 -15.48 -18.66 -5.88
C ALA A 385 -15.41 -17.25 -6.49
N THR A 386 -14.47 -17.03 -7.42
CA THR A 386 -14.17 -15.70 -8.00
C THR A 386 -15.40 -15.04 -8.64
N ASN A 387 -16.28 -15.82 -9.27
CA ASN A 387 -17.51 -15.33 -9.89
C ASN A 387 -18.55 -14.83 -8.86
N GLN A 388 -18.42 -15.20 -7.59
CA GLN A 388 -19.33 -14.80 -6.51
C GLN A 388 -18.88 -13.53 -5.74
N VAL A 389 -17.66 -13.02 -5.99
CA VAL A 389 -17.08 -11.89 -5.25
C VAL A 389 -17.99 -10.65 -5.25
N LYS A 390 -18.49 -10.22 -6.39
CA LYS A 390 -19.36 -9.03 -6.48
C LYS A 390 -20.65 -9.21 -5.64
N LYS A 391 -21.21 -10.40 -5.66
CA LYS A 391 -22.41 -10.75 -4.88
C LYS A 391 -22.11 -10.78 -3.38
N ALA A 392 -20.92 -11.32 -3.00
CA ALA A 392 -20.44 -11.32 -1.62
C ALA A 392 -20.25 -9.90 -1.09
N ILE A 393 -19.55 -9.03 -1.84
CA ILE A 393 -19.36 -7.62 -1.46
C ILE A 393 -20.71 -6.93 -1.25
N ALA A 394 -21.66 -7.09 -2.17
CA ALA A 394 -22.95 -6.43 -2.12
C ALA A 394 -23.77 -6.85 -0.88
N VAL A 395 -23.82 -8.15 -0.56
CA VAL A 395 -24.58 -8.63 0.59
C VAL A 395 -23.94 -8.24 1.91
N LEU A 396 -22.60 -8.29 2.00
CA LEU A 396 -21.88 -7.89 3.21
C LEU A 396 -21.95 -6.37 3.43
N HIS A 397 -21.88 -5.58 2.37
CA HIS A 397 -22.02 -4.12 2.45
C HIS A 397 -23.38 -3.71 3.00
N LYS A 398 -24.46 -4.38 2.58
CA LYS A 398 -25.80 -4.19 3.09
C LYS A 398 -25.91 -4.67 4.55
N GLU A 399 -25.40 -5.88 4.87
CA GLU A 399 -25.47 -6.47 6.22
C GLU A 399 -24.83 -5.56 7.27
N PHE A 400 -23.67 -5.00 6.96
CA PHE A 400 -22.91 -4.14 7.87
C PHE A 400 -23.24 -2.65 7.73
N LYS A 401 -24.33 -2.29 7.01
CA LYS A 401 -24.85 -0.91 6.86
C LYS A 401 -23.80 0.07 6.33
N LEU A 402 -23.00 -0.37 5.37
CA LEU A 402 -21.96 0.46 4.73
C LEU A 402 -22.50 1.25 3.51
N ASP A 403 -23.76 1.01 3.11
CA ASP A 403 -24.46 1.70 2.02
C ASP A 403 -24.74 3.16 2.30
#